data_ce928786ed7f8ad9f46e93554dd4c3c4
#
_entry.id   ce928786ed7f8ad9f46e93554dd4c3c4
#
_cell.length_a   1.000
_cell.length_b   1.000
_cell.length_c   1.000
_cell.angle_alpha   90.00
_cell.angle_beta   90.00
_cell.angle_gamma   90.00
#
_symmetry.space_group_name_H-M   'P 1'
#
loop_
_entity.id
_entity.type
_entity.pdbx_description
1 polymer ?
#
loop_
_entity_poly.entity_id
_entity_poly.type
_entity_poly.pdbx_seq_one_letter_code
_entity_poly.pdbx_strand_id
1 'polypeptide(L)'
;DPVGIQCSHMEGIFLNILWRKSFYNNINICFNKANIHIAEMYLAPLAMADSVLTDTEKRAGCVLIDLGADTTTVSVYYKDRLRHLSVIPLGGNNITKDLTCLQIEEKDAEKMKLKYGKAYTDIKEIDPKLNYSIDKERVVESKKFIEIIEARTEEIVENAWFQVPLEYADKLLGGIVLTGGGSNMPEIDKVFKKHTNISKIRFAKFVTQTVKTKDSKINNHDGTMNTILGILAKGDMNCAGEEINNDLFNNAERTTTTDSSYRAQRNPNETAGTGVVPTPEDKKLREEELRK
;
A
#
# COMPACT_ATOMS: atom_id res chain seq x y z
N ASP A 1 -18.29 -16.05 -13.37
CA ASP A 1 -18.31 -14.99 -14.37
C ASP A 1 -19.66 -15.04 -15.09
N PRO A 2 -20.48 -13.97 -15.10
CA PRO A 2 -21.79 -13.96 -15.75
C PRO A 2 -21.70 -13.70 -17.27
N VAL A 3 -20.50 -13.50 -17.82
CA VAL A 3 -20.31 -13.21 -19.24
C VAL A 3 -20.79 -14.38 -20.10
N GLY A 4 -21.70 -14.09 -21.04
CA GLY A 4 -22.29 -15.09 -21.93
C GLY A 4 -23.49 -15.83 -21.38
N ILE A 5 -23.90 -15.58 -20.12
CA ILE A 5 -25.11 -16.16 -19.54
C ILE A 5 -26.31 -15.28 -19.87
N GLN A 6 -27.31 -15.86 -20.53
CA GLN A 6 -28.56 -15.17 -20.81
C GLN A 6 -29.40 -15.07 -19.52
N CYS A 7 -29.76 -13.85 -19.12
CA CYS A 7 -30.57 -13.61 -17.92
C CYS A 7 -31.61 -12.51 -18.16
N SER A 8 -32.75 -12.62 -17.46
CA SER A 8 -33.80 -11.59 -17.44
C SER A 8 -33.61 -10.54 -16.36
N HIS A 9 -32.80 -10.86 -15.34
CA HIS A 9 -32.50 -9.96 -14.22
C HIS A 9 -31.05 -10.22 -13.74
N MET A 10 -30.33 -9.14 -13.45
CA MET A 10 -28.98 -9.23 -12.91
C MET A 10 -28.81 -8.21 -11.79
N GLU A 11 -28.28 -8.65 -10.66
CA GLU A 11 -27.93 -7.80 -9.53
C GLU A 11 -26.44 -7.87 -9.28
N GLY A 12 -25.79 -6.71 -9.08
CA GLY A 12 -24.36 -6.60 -8.85
C GLY A 12 -24.04 -5.80 -7.59
N ILE A 13 -23.13 -6.34 -6.77
CA ILE A 13 -22.60 -5.65 -5.60
C ILE A 13 -21.17 -5.20 -5.92
N PHE A 14 -20.91 -3.89 -5.82
CA PHE A 14 -19.64 -3.29 -6.22
C PHE A 14 -18.97 -2.61 -5.03
N LEU A 15 -17.66 -2.80 -4.90
CA LEU A 15 -16.82 -1.98 -4.04
C LEU A 15 -16.32 -0.78 -4.85
N ASN A 16 -16.72 0.43 -4.45
CA ASN A 16 -16.26 1.67 -5.07
C ASN A 16 -15.11 2.27 -4.28
N ILE A 17 -13.97 2.50 -4.93
CA ILE A 17 -12.83 3.17 -4.34
C ILE A 17 -12.82 4.62 -4.84
N LEU A 18 -12.94 5.56 -3.90
CA LEU A 18 -13.03 6.98 -4.20
C LEU A 18 -11.75 7.70 -3.78
N TRP A 19 -11.31 8.64 -4.58
CA TRP A 19 -10.19 9.53 -4.28
C TRP A 19 -10.55 10.99 -4.59
N ARG A 20 -9.74 11.91 -4.11
CA ARG A 20 -9.96 13.33 -4.36
C ARG A 20 -9.68 13.67 -5.82
N LYS A 21 -10.62 14.33 -6.50
CA LYS A 21 -10.46 14.80 -7.89
C LYS A 21 -9.24 15.71 -8.07
N SER A 22 -8.90 16.51 -7.07
CA SER A 22 -7.71 17.36 -7.09
C SER A 22 -6.42 16.56 -7.23
N PHE A 23 -6.32 15.41 -6.58
CA PHE A 23 -5.16 14.53 -6.69
C PHE A 23 -4.99 13.99 -8.12
N TYR A 24 -6.08 13.49 -8.71
CA TYR A 24 -6.09 13.06 -10.11
C TYR A 24 -5.67 14.18 -11.05
N ASN A 25 -6.25 15.37 -10.90
CA ASN A 25 -5.91 16.52 -11.73
C ASN A 25 -4.44 16.93 -11.59
N ASN A 26 -3.89 16.94 -10.36
CA ASN A 26 -2.51 17.30 -10.12
C ASN A 26 -1.52 16.33 -10.78
N ILE A 27 -1.78 15.02 -10.72
CA ILE A 27 -0.97 14.02 -11.43
C ILE A 27 -0.96 14.34 -12.93
N ASN A 28 -2.14 14.49 -13.54
CA ASN A 28 -2.23 14.82 -14.97
C ASN A 28 -1.50 16.11 -15.35
N ILE A 29 -1.62 17.16 -14.52
CA ILE A 29 -0.92 18.43 -14.74
C ILE A 29 0.60 18.24 -14.68
N CYS A 30 1.11 17.49 -13.68
CA CYS A 30 2.54 17.24 -13.55
C CYS A 30 3.10 16.49 -14.76
N PHE A 31 2.46 15.41 -15.18
CA PHE A 31 2.92 14.62 -16.32
C PHE A 31 2.80 15.40 -17.64
N ASN A 32 1.70 16.14 -17.85
CA ASN A 32 1.54 17.00 -19.02
C ASN A 32 2.61 18.10 -19.08
N LYS A 33 2.94 18.74 -17.95
CA LYS A 33 4.02 19.75 -17.89
C LYS A 33 5.41 19.14 -18.17
N ALA A 34 5.62 17.89 -17.82
CA ALA A 34 6.84 17.15 -18.13
C ALA A 34 6.85 16.60 -19.56
N ASN A 35 5.78 16.82 -20.34
CA ASN A 35 5.57 16.27 -21.68
C ASN A 35 5.64 14.72 -21.71
N ILE A 36 5.13 14.08 -20.64
CA ILE A 36 5.06 12.63 -20.51
C ILE A 36 3.59 12.21 -20.66
N HIS A 37 3.31 11.34 -21.62
CA HIS A 37 1.98 10.80 -21.82
C HIS A 37 1.68 9.70 -20.80
N ILE A 38 0.54 9.82 -20.11
CA ILE A 38 0.05 8.78 -19.21
C ILE A 38 -0.75 7.78 -20.05
N ALA A 39 -0.23 6.56 -20.19
CA ALA A 39 -0.93 5.48 -20.90
C ALA A 39 -2.05 4.90 -20.03
N GLU A 40 -1.73 4.57 -18.78
CA GLU A 40 -2.68 3.99 -17.82
C GLU A 40 -2.38 4.47 -16.40
N MET A 41 -3.41 4.41 -15.55
CA MET A 41 -3.27 4.67 -14.11
C MET A 41 -3.72 3.45 -13.32
N TYR A 42 -2.88 3.02 -12.40
CA TYR A 42 -3.17 1.90 -11.50
C TYR A 42 -3.32 2.38 -10.07
N LEU A 43 -4.23 1.76 -9.34
CA LEU A 43 -4.32 1.96 -7.90
C LEU A 43 -3.19 1.18 -7.23
N ALA A 44 -2.25 1.92 -6.61
CA ALA A 44 -1.03 1.36 -6.04
C ALA A 44 -1.25 0.15 -5.09
N PRO A 45 -2.19 0.19 -4.12
CA PRO A 45 -2.46 -0.96 -3.25
C PRO A 45 -2.89 -2.22 -3.99
N LEU A 46 -3.65 -2.09 -5.09
CA LEU A 46 -4.07 -3.24 -5.90
C LEU A 46 -2.90 -3.84 -6.67
N ALA A 47 -2.11 -2.98 -7.35
CA ALA A 47 -0.94 -3.40 -8.09
C ALA A 47 0.09 -4.09 -7.18
N MET A 48 0.33 -3.54 -6.00
CA MET A 48 1.18 -4.14 -4.99
C MET A 48 0.64 -5.50 -4.52
N ALA A 49 -0.65 -5.59 -4.19
CA ALA A 49 -1.26 -6.83 -3.73
C ALA A 49 -1.15 -7.96 -4.76
N ASP A 50 -1.26 -7.65 -6.05
CA ASP A 50 -1.07 -8.64 -7.13
C ASP A 50 0.37 -9.13 -7.24
N SER A 51 1.32 -8.35 -6.74
CA SER A 51 2.75 -8.67 -6.79
C SER A 51 3.28 -9.31 -5.50
N VAL A 52 2.59 -9.18 -4.37
CA VAL A 52 3.11 -9.70 -3.08
C VAL A 52 2.22 -10.77 -2.45
N LEU A 53 0.94 -10.86 -2.81
CA LEU A 53 0.03 -11.89 -2.30
C LEU A 53 -0.03 -13.08 -3.24
N THR A 54 -0.13 -14.27 -2.65
CA THR A 54 -0.43 -15.48 -3.40
C THR A 54 -1.94 -15.63 -3.62
N ASP A 55 -2.33 -16.35 -4.68
CA ASP A 55 -3.74 -16.65 -4.96
C ASP A 55 -4.39 -17.42 -3.80
N THR A 56 -3.61 -18.30 -3.14
CA THR A 56 -4.08 -19.03 -1.97
C THR A 56 -4.43 -18.09 -0.81
N GLU A 57 -3.61 -17.07 -0.54
CA GLU A 57 -3.88 -16.08 0.49
C GLU A 57 -5.12 -15.24 0.15
N LYS A 58 -5.23 -14.75 -1.09
CA LYS A 58 -6.40 -13.98 -1.54
C LYS A 58 -7.69 -14.81 -1.44
N ARG A 59 -7.63 -16.09 -1.80
CA ARG A 59 -8.78 -16.98 -1.75
C ARG A 59 -9.19 -17.34 -0.33
N ALA A 60 -8.23 -17.71 0.51
CA ALA A 60 -8.46 -18.11 1.89
C ALA A 60 -8.91 -16.95 2.80
N GLY A 61 -8.62 -15.73 2.40
CA GLY A 61 -8.81 -14.51 3.17
C GLY A 61 -7.55 -14.08 3.88
N CYS A 62 -7.07 -12.85 3.59
CA CYS A 62 -5.90 -12.26 4.23
C CYS A 62 -6.05 -10.75 4.34
N VAL A 63 -5.28 -10.17 5.23
CA VAL A 63 -5.07 -8.71 5.31
C VAL A 63 -3.66 -8.40 4.86
N LEU A 64 -3.52 -7.53 3.86
CA LEU A 64 -2.25 -6.93 3.48
C LEU A 64 -2.13 -5.57 4.13
N ILE A 65 -1.08 -5.36 4.91
CA ILE A 65 -0.80 -4.11 5.61
C ILE A 65 0.54 -3.57 5.11
N ASP A 66 0.48 -2.43 4.45
CA ASP A 66 1.65 -1.67 3.99
C ASP A 66 1.97 -0.59 5.00
N LEU A 67 3.02 -0.81 5.79
CA LEU A 67 3.52 0.12 6.80
C LEU A 67 4.50 1.10 6.16
N GLY A 68 3.97 2.21 5.66
CA GLY A 68 4.75 3.25 5.03
C GLY A 68 5.39 4.24 6.01
N ALA A 69 6.00 5.30 5.47
CA ALA A 69 6.60 6.37 6.26
C ALA A 69 5.52 7.29 6.88
N ASP A 70 4.58 7.77 6.07
CA ASP A 70 3.53 8.72 6.51
C ASP A 70 2.16 8.08 6.63
N THR A 71 1.96 6.93 5.99
CA THR A 71 0.65 6.25 5.93
C THR A 71 0.80 4.76 6.12
N THR A 72 -0.25 4.14 6.65
CA THR A 72 -0.44 2.70 6.65
C THR A 72 -1.66 2.36 5.82
N THR A 73 -1.49 1.46 4.85
CA THR A 73 -2.58 1.00 3.98
C THR A 73 -3.01 -0.40 4.39
N VAL A 74 -4.31 -0.59 4.57
CA VAL A 74 -4.94 -1.87 4.96
C VAL A 74 -5.83 -2.35 3.83
N SER A 75 -5.55 -3.52 3.29
CA SER A 75 -6.30 -4.15 2.20
C SER A 75 -6.76 -5.54 2.63
N VAL A 76 -8.07 -5.77 2.67
CA VAL A 76 -8.67 -7.05 3.06
C VAL A 76 -9.10 -7.81 1.81
N TYR A 77 -8.57 -9.01 1.63
CA TYR A 77 -8.93 -9.92 0.54
C TYR A 77 -9.70 -11.12 1.09
N TYR A 78 -10.73 -11.55 0.37
CA TYR A 78 -11.48 -12.77 0.65
C TYR A 78 -12.16 -13.29 -0.62
N LYS A 79 -12.02 -14.59 -0.89
CA LYS A 79 -12.54 -15.25 -2.12
C LYS A 79 -12.04 -14.57 -3.40
N ASP A 80 -10.72 -14.36 -3.47
CA ASP A 80 -9.98 -13.74 -4.59
C ASP A 80 -10.39 -12.28 -4.91
N ARG A 81 -11.09 -11.60 -4.01
CA ARG A 81 -11.57 -10.24 -4.23
C ARG A 81 -11.16 -9.30 -3.10
N LEU A 82 -10.83 -8.08 -3.44
CA LEU A 82 -10.71 -7.00 -2.46
C LEU A 82 -12.09 -6.75 -1.81
N ARG A 83 -12.14 -6.78 -0.50
CA ARG A 83 -13.35 -6.54 0.30
C ARG A 83 -13.35 -5.21 1.00
N HIS A 84 -12.17 -4.75 1.40
CA HIS A 84 -12.00 -3.46 2.07
C HIS A 84 -10.63 -2.88 1.73
N LEU A 85 -10.57 -1.56 1.60
CA LEU A 85 -9.35 -0.79 1.44
C LEU A 85 -9.45 0.47 2.29
N SER A 86 -8.48 0.68 3.15
CA SER A 86 -8.37 1.90 3.96
C SER A 86 -6.93 2.38 4.00
N VAL A 87 -6.75 3.69 4.14
CA VAL A 87 -5.45 4.33 4.33
C VAL A 87 -5.55 5.22 5.55
N ILE A 88 -4.73 4.96 6.55
CA ILE A 88 -4.63 5.81 7.74
C ILE A 88 -3.40 6.69 7.67
N PRO A 89 -3.46 7.95 8.15
CA PRO A 89 -2.36 8.92 8.10
C PRO A 89 -1.38 8.70 9.29
N LEU A 90 -0.99 7.46 9.52
CA LEU A 90 -0.04 7.04 10.53
C LEU A 90 1.01 6.13 9.90
N GLY A 91 2.29 6.36 10.19
CA GLY A 91 3.39 5.57 9.66
C GLY A 91 4.69 5.79 10.45
N GLY A 92 5.80 5.31 9.92
CA GLY A 92 7.10 5.35 10.59
C GLY A 92 7.60 6.75 10.96
N ASN A 93 7.20 7.79 10.21
CA ASN A 93 7.55 9.18 10.51
C ASN A 93 6.87 9.71 11.77
N ASN A 94 5.72 9.17 12.16
CA ASN A 94 5.08 9.52 13.44
C ASN A 94 5.96 9.09 14.61
N ILE A 95 6.56 7.90 14.55
CA ILE A 95 7.52 7.44 15.56
C ILE A 95 8.73 8.38 15.63
N THR A 96 9.28 8.75 14.46
CA THR A 96 10.41 9.67 14.37
C THR A 96 10.11 11.03 14.99
N LYS A 97 8.92 11.58 14.70
CA LYS A 97 8.46 12.85 15.27
C LYS A 97 8.29 12.76 16.79
N ASP A 98 7.75 11.68 17.30
CA ASP A 98 7.60 11.52 18.76
C ASP A 98 8.95 11.44 19.47
N LEU A 99 9.95 10.82 18.85
CA LEU A 99 11.30 10.78 19.39
C LEU A 99 11.95 12.16 19.52
N THR A 100 11.48 13.17 18.76
CA THR A 100 11.99 14.54 18.90
C THR A 100 11.67 15.17 20.26
N CYS A 101 10.67 14.65 21.01
CA CYS A 101 10.39 15.11 22.36
C CYS A 101 11.57 14.86 23.34
N LEU A 102 12.50 13.97 22.98
CA LEU A 102 13.75 13.73 23.71
C LEU A 102 14.84 14.76 23.39
N GLN A 103 14.47 15.90 22.78
CA GLN A 103 15.37 16.97 22.33
C GLN A 103 16.40 16.50 21.29
N ILE A 104 15.98 15.60 20.42
CA ILE A 104 16.76 15.07 19.30
C ILE A 104 16.24 15.71 18.01
N GLU A 105 17.14 16.07 17.10
CA GLU A 105 16.73 16.50 15.76
C GLU A 105 16.09 15.35 14.98
N GLU A 106 15.09 15.64 14.15
CA GLU A 106 14.30 14.63 13.42
C GLU A 106 15.20 13.69 12.61
N LYS A 107 16.26 14.21 11.99
CA LYS A 107 17.23 13.41 11.24
C LYS A 107 18.00 12.42 12.12
N ASP A 108 18.35 12.80 13.33
CA ASP A 108 19.04 11.91 14.27
C ASP A 108 18.07 10.96 14.95
N ALA A 109 16.83 11.40 15.22
CA ALA A 109 15.74 10.56 15.70
C ALA A 109 15.47 9.41 14.71
N GLU A 110 15.43 9.68 13.40
CA GLU A 110 15.28 8.65 12.37
C GLU A 110 16.44 7.65 12.39
N LYS A 111 17.68 8.13 12.46
CA LYS A 111 18.85 7.23 12.55
C LYS A 111 18.80 6.36 13.81
N MET A 112 18.42 6.95 14.95
CA MET A 112 18.29 6.22 16.20
C MET A 112 17.18 5.18 16.14
N LYS A 113 16.02 5.53 15.57
CA LYS A 113 14.91 4.60 15.33
C LYS A 113 15.37 3.40 14.52
N LEU A 114 16.08 3.63 13.41
CA LEU A 114 16.59 2.56 12.55
C LEU A 114 17.66 1.70 13.24
N LYS A 115 18.43 2.28 14.15
CA LYS A 115 19.53 1.58 14.83
C LYS A 115 19.11 0.82 16.07
N TYR A 116 18.24 1.41 16.89
CA TYR A 116 17.90 0.90 18.21
C TYR A 116 16.41 0.56 18.36
N GLY A 117 15.56 0.97 17.42
CA GLY A 117 14.11 0.81 17.51
C GLY A 117 13.69 -0.65 17.46
N LYS A 118 12.80 -1.03 18.36
CA LYS A 118 12.06 -2.29 18.38
C LYS A 118 10.58 -1.98 18.61
N ALA A 119 9.72 -2.70 17.95
CA ALA A 119 8.27 -2.53 18.12
C ALA A 119 7.78 -3.08 19.48
N TYR A 120 8.50 -4.04 20.03
CA TYR A 120 8.24 -4.66 21.32
C TYR A 120 9.54 -5.05 21.99
N THR A 121 9.64 -4.83 23.31
CA THR A 121 10.77 -5.23 24.14
C THR A 121 10.23 -5.91 25.39
N ASP A 122 10.76 -7.08 25.75
CA ASP A 122 10.39 -7.70 27.03
C ASP A 122 10.88 -6.79 28.18
N ILE A 123 10.03 -6.60 29.19
CA ILE A 123 10.35 -5.78 30.37
C ILE A 123 11.65 -6.23 31.03
N LYS A 124 11.97 -7.53 30.97
CA LYS A 124 13.20 -8.10 31.51
C LYS A 124 14.46 -7.72 30.75
N GLU A 125 14.31 -7.32 29.47
CA GLU A 125 15.41 -6.89 28.59
C GLU A 125 15.72 -5.39 28.73
N ILE A 126 14.85 -4.62 29.39
CA ILE A 126 15.03 -3.18 29.59
C ILE A 126 16.02 -2.94 30.75
N ASP A 127 17.24 -2.57 30.41
CA ASP A 127 18.20 -2.08 31.37
C ASP A 127 17.99 -0.58 31.63
N PRO A 128 17.51 -0.18 32.82
CA PRO A 128 17.27 1.23 33.13
C PRO A 128 18.55 2.09 33.20
N LYS A 129 19.73 1.47 33.23
CA LYS A 129 21.02 2.18 33.24
C LYS A 129 21.61 2.34 31.82
N LEU A 130 21.04 1.66 30.86
CA LEU A 130 21.49 1.72 29.46
C LEU A 130 21.07 3.05 28.83
N ASN A 131 22.03 3.71 28.16
CA ASN A 131 21.78 4.90 27.37
C ASN A 131 22.14 4.65 25.91
N TYR A 132 21.33 5.18 25.01
CA TYR A 132 21.61 5.16 23.58
C TYR A 132 22.35 6.43 23.17
N SER A 133 23.45 6.29 22.43
CA SER A 133 24.22 7.41 21.93
C SER A 133 23.55 8.03 20.73
N ILE A 134 23.31 9.34 20.78
CA ILE A 134 22.89 10.16 19.64
C ILE A 134 24.13 10.50 18.81
N ASP A 135 25.14 11.07 19.48
CA ASP A 135 26.42 11.44 18.94
C ASP A 135 27.54 11.18 19.96
N LYS A 136 28.70 11.84 19.82
CA LYS A 136 29.84 11.65 20.72
C LYS A 136 29.62 12.18 22.15
N GLU A 137 28.71 13.14 22.31
CA GLU A 137 28.52 13.88 23.58
C GLU A 137 27.12 13.69 24.17
N ARG A 138 26.11 13.38 23.32
CA ARG A 138 24.71 13.29 23.74
C ARG A 138 24.23 11.85 23.80
N VAL A 139 23.51 11.54 24.87
CA VAL A 139 22.89 10.24 25.09
C VAL A 139 21.44 10.40 25.50
N VAL A 140 20.64 9.38 25.25
CA VAL A 140 19.24 9.29 25.64
C VAL A 140 19.02 8.05 26.47
N GLU A 141 18.22 8.17 27.51
CA GLU A 141 17.80 7.04 28.36
C GLU A 141 17.05 6.00 27.52
N SER A 142 17.57 4.77 27.49
CA SER A 142 17.00 3.69 26.67
C SER A 142 15.54 3.40 26.99
N LYS A 143 15.17 3.45 28.26
CA LYS A 143 13.80 3.18 28.72
C LYS A 143 12.80 4.15 28.08
N LYS A 144 13.05 5.46 28.15
CA LYS A 144 12.16 6.47 27.55
C LYS A 144 12.09 6.34 26.02
N PHE A 145 13.23 6.04 25.39
CA PHE A 145 13.30 5.80 23.96
C PHE A 145 12.43 4.61 23.52
N ILE A 146 12.52 3.49 24.26
CA ILE A 146 11.73 2.29 24.01
C ILE A 146 10.24 2.58 24.22
N GLU A 147 9.85 3.19 25.35
CA GLU A 147 8.46 3.50 25.69
C GLU A 147 7.78 4.34 24.59
N ILE A 148 8.48 5.33 24.01
CA ILE A 148 7.94 6.17 22.93
C ILE A 148 7.70 5.36 21.66
N ILE A 149 8.66 4.53 21.25
CA ILE A 149 8.53 3.71 20.05
C ILE A 149 7.41 2.69 20.20
N GLU A 150 7.37 1.99 21.32
CA GLU A 150 6.34 0.97 21.58
C GLU A 150 4.95 1.59 21.59
N ALA A 151 4.75 2.69 22.32
CA ALA A 151 3.46 3.36 22.39
C ALA A 151 2.94 3.81 21.00
N ARG A 152 3.81 4.41 20.18
CA ARG A 152 3.42 4.83 18.84
C ARG A 152 3.21 3.65 17.90
N THR A 153 4.02 2.60 18.01
CA THR A 153 3.87 1.39 17.20
C THR A 153 2.57 0.68 17.54
N GLU A 154 2.23 0.56 18.83
CA GLU A 154 0.96 0.01 19.31
C GLU A 154 -0.23 0.79 18.73
N GLU A 155 -0.20 2.11 18.78
CA GLU A 155 -1.24 2.96 18.20
C GLU A 155 -1.39 2.75 16.68
N ILE A 156 -0.29 2.65 15.94
CA ILE A 156 -0.33 2.37 14.49
C ILE A 156 -1.00 1.02 14.23
N VAL A 157 -0.60 -0.01 14.97
CA VAL A 157 -1.13 -1.38 14.79
C VAL A 157 -2.60 -1.45 15.16
N GLU A 158 -3.02 -0.85 16.28
CA GLU A 158 -4.42 -0.82 16.71
C GLU A 158 -5.30 -0.10 15.68
N ASN A 159 -4.87 1.08 15.22
CA ASN A 159 -5.61 1.83 14.20
C ASN A 159 -5.67 1.08 12.87
N ALA A 160 -4.59 0.40 12.47
CA ALA A 160 -4.58 -0.42 11.26
C ALA A 160 -5.55 -1.61 11.40
N TRP A 161 -5.55 -2.29 12.52
CA TRP A 161 -6.45 -3.41 12.77
C TRP A 161 -7.91 -2.97 12.87
N PHE A 162 -8.18 -1.81 13.43
CA PHE A 162 -9.53 -1.23 13.50
C PHE A 162 -10.15 -1.00 12.13
N GLN A 163 -9.34 -0.87 11.07
CA GLN A 163 -9.84 -0.74 9.70
C GLN A 163 -10.36 -2.06 9.14
N VAL A 164 -10.05 -3.19 9.74
CA VAL A 164 -10.51 -4.50 9.26
C VAL A 164 -11.98 -4.69 9.67
N PRO A 165 -12.92 -4.83 8.71
CA PRO A 165 -14.32 -5.00 9.04
C PRO A 165 -14.54 -6.30 9.84
N LEU A 166 -15.34 -6.21 10.91
CA LEU A 166 -15.60 -7.33 11.81
C LEU A 166 -16.12 -8.59 11.10
N GLU A 167 -16.88 -8.40 10.02
CA GLU A 167 -17.43 -9.51 9.21
C GLU A 167 -16.33 -10.36 8.54
N TYR A 168 -15.10 -9.84 8.40
CA TYR A 168 -13.97 -10.57 7.83
C TYR A 168 -12.95 -11.03 8.87
N ALA A 169 -12.96 -10.50 10.08
CA ALA A 169 -11.95 -10.79 11.10
C ALA A 169 -11.78 -12.31 11.34
N ASP A 170 -12.87 -13.06 11.35
CA ASP A 170 -12.86 -14.52 11.55
C ASP A 170 -12.58 -15.33 10.27
N LYS A 171 -12.46 -14.65 9.11
CA LYS A 171 -12.34 -15.28 7.79
C LYS A 171 -10.94 -15.16 7.21
N LEU A 172 -9.96 -14.72 8.00
CA LEU A 172 -8.60 -14.44 7.56
C LEU A 172 -7.67 -15.64 7.75
N LEU A 173 -8.01 -16.78 7.15
CA LEU A 173 -7.20 -18.01 7.22
C LEU A 173 -5.82 -17.86 6.55
N GLY A 174 -5.69 -16.93 5.61
CA GLY A 174 -4.42 -16.51 5.02
C GLY A 174 -3.54 -15.71 5.99
N GLY A 175 -4.14 -15.14 7.05
CA GLY A 175 -3.45 -14.36 8.06
C GLY A 175 -3.18 -12.91 7.66
N ILE A 176 -2.16 -12.33 8.28
CA ILE A 176 -1.70 -10.96 8.01
C ILE A 176 -0.42 -11.03 7.17
N VAL A 177 -0.36 -10.23 6.12
CA VAL A 177 0.84 -10.02 5.31
C VAL A 177 1.32 -8.59 5.52
N LEU A 178 2.54 -8.43 6.04
CA LEU A 178 3.16 -7.14 6.31
C LEU A 178 4.15 -6.79 5.21
N THR A 179 4.14 -5.54 4.78
CA THR A 179 5.08 -4.97 3.80
C THR A 179 5.35 -3.50 4.11
N GLY A 180 6.17 -2.84 3.28
CA GLY A 180 6.60 -1.47 3.49
C GLY A 180 7.76 -1.32 4.45
N GLY A 181 8.38 -0.14 4.48
CA GLY A 181 9.57 0.13 5.30
C GLY A 181 9.37 -0.08 6.79
N GLY A 182 8.18 0.26 7.32
CA GLY A 182 7.85 0.07 8.74
C GLY A 182 7.76 -1.39 9.16
N SER A 183 7.51 -2.30 8.21
CA SER A 183 7.49 -3.75 8.50
C SER A 183 8.88 -4.32 8.86
N ASN A 184 9.95 -3.57 8.64
CA ASN A 184 11.30 -3.98 9.01
C ASN A 184 11.65 -3.69 10.48
N MET A 185 10.76 -3.03 11.22
CA MET A 185 10.98 -2.81 12.63
C MET A 185 11.01 -4.14 13.37
N PRO A 186 12.08 -4.44 14.12
CA PRO A 186 12.17 -5.68 14.88
C PRO A 186 10.97 -5.89 15.81
N GLU A 187 10.50 -7.13 15.90
CA GLU A 187 9.41 -7.55 16.81
C GLU A 187 8.01 -6.97 16.46
N ILE A 188 7.83 -6.38 15.26
CA ILE A 188 6.53 -5.83 14.84
C ILE A 188 5.44 -6.91 14.76
N ASP A 189 5.80 -8.14 14.41
CA ASP A 189 4.87 -9.27 14.39
C ASP A 189 4.32 -9.62 15.78
N LYS A 190 5.10 -9.41 16.84
CA LYS A 190 4.61 -9.62 18.22
C LYS A 190 3.51 -8.63 18.58
N VAL A 191 3.67 -7.36 18.17
CA VAL A 191 2.64 -6.35 18.40
C VAL A 191 1.36 -6.70 17.65
N PHE A 192 1.46 -7.09 16.38
CA PHE A 192 0.28 -7.54 15.63
C PHE A 192 -0.37 -8.77 16.26
N LYS A 193 0.39 -9.78 16.67
CA LYS A 193 -0.16 -10.97 17.36
C LYS A 193 -0.89 -10.62 18.65
N LYS A 194 -0.35 -9.66 19.41
CA LYS A 194 -0.95 -9.19 20.68
C LYS A 194 -2.33 -8.53 20.45
N HIS A 195 -2.44 -7.69 19.40
CA HIS A 195 -3.62 -6.84 19.18
C HIS A 195 -4.66 -7.46 18.24
N THR A 196 -4.30 -8.47 17.44
CA THR A 196 -5.20 -9.03 16.42
C THR A 196 -5.68 -10.44 16.71
N ASN A 197 -5.07 -11.15 17.66
CA ASN A 197 -5.27 -12.58 17.92
C ASN A 197 -4.98 -13.49 16.70
N ILE A 198 -4.32 -12.95 15.65
CA ILE A 198 -3.92 -13.72 14.48
C ILE A 198 -2.46 -14.12 14.62
N SER A 199 -2.21 -15.42 14.71
CA SER A 199 -0.85 -15.96 14.83
C SER A 199 -0.10 -16.05 13.51
N LYS A 200 -0.82 -16.19 12.40
CA LYS A 200 -0.22 -16.33 11.07
C LYS A 200 0.13 -14.95 10.50
N ILE A 201 1.41 -14.58 10.58
CA ILE A 201 1.95 -13.34 10.03
C ILE A 201 3.09 -13.66 9.08
N ARG A 202 3.06 -13.08 7.89
CA ARG A 202 4.10 -13.21 6.86
C ARG A 202 4.62 -11.83 6.45
N PHE A 203 5.91 -11.73 6.26
CA PHE A 203 6.56 -10.54 5.72
C PHE A 203 6.71 -10.68 4.19
N ALA A 204 6.10 -9.77 3.45
CA ALA A 204 6.31 -9.65 2.01
C ALA A 204 7.45 -8.65 1.75
N LYS A 205 8.67 -9.13 1.83
CA LYS A 205 9.88 -8.30 1.70
C LYS A 205 10.21 -7.96 0.24
N PHE A 206 9.66 -8.70 -0.71
CA PHE A 206 9.86 -8.45 -2.14
C PHE A 206 8.67 -8.95 -2.94
N VAL A 207 8.56 -8.50 -4.19
CA VAL A 207 7.54 -8.96 -5.14
C VAL A 207 7.81 -10.41 -5.56
N THR A 208 6.77 -11.12 -6.01
CA THR A 208 6.86 -12.52 -6.45
C THR A 208 7.49 -12.65 -7.84
N GLN A 209 7.45 -11.58 -8.65
CA GLN A 209 8.06 -11.55 -9.97
C GLN A 209 9.59 -11.46 -9.87
N THR A 210 10.28 -12.07 -10.83
CA THR A 210 11.73 -11.94 -10.93
C THR A 210 12.10 -10.56 -11.45
N VAL A 211 12.86 -9.80 -10.65
CA VAL A 211 13.36 -8.46 -11.00
C VAL A 211 14.84 -8.55 -11.33
N LYS A 212 15.23 -8.06 -12.50
CA LYS A 212 16.62 -7.94 -12.92
C LYS A 212 17.04 -6.49 -12.88
N THR A 213 17.91 -6.12 -11.95
CA THR A 213 18.43 -4.77 -11.81
C THR A 213 19.85 -4.77 -11.26
N LYS A 214 20.62 -3.74 -11.60
CA LYS A 214 21.95 -3.46 -11.04
C LYS A 214 21.89 -2.51 -9.84
N ASP A 215 20.74 -1.89 -9.61
CA ASP A 215 20.57 -0.94 -8.50
C ASP A 215 20.36 -1.71 -7.19
N SER A 216 21.30 -1.50 -6.25
CA SER A 216 21.25 -2.15 -4.94
C SER A 216 20.03 -1.75 -4.12
N LYS A 217 19.50 -0.53 -4.29
CA LYS A 217 18.31 -0.07 -3.58
C LYS A 217 17.07 -0.86 -3.96
N ILE A 218 16.94 -1.22 -5.25
CA ILE A 218 15.83 -2.05 -5.73
C ILE A 218 15.98 -3.49 -5.22
N ASN A 219 17.20 -4.00 -5.12
CA ASN A 219 17.50 -5.35 -4.64
C ASN A 219 17.56 -5.50 -3.12
N ASN A 220 17.17 -4.49 -2.37
CA ASN A 220 17.29 -4.49 -0.90
C ASN A 220 16.39 -5.54 -0.21
N HIS A 221 15.35 -6.03 -0.87
CA HIS A 221 14.42 -7.04 -0.35
C HIS A 221 13.87 -6.70 1.05
N ASP A 222 13.55 -5.42 1.27
CA ASP A 222 13.05 -4.88 2.54
C ASP A 222 11.57 -4.42 2.47
N GLY A 223 10.90 -4.67 1.35
CA GLY A 223 9.50 -4.30 1.13
C GLY A 223 9.29 -2.84 0.70
N THR A 224 10.30 -1.97 0.78
CA THR A 224 10.15 -0.53 0.46
C THR A 224 9.84 -0.28 -1.02
N MET A 225 10.29 -1.16 -1.91
CA MET A 225 10.09 -1.04 -3.35
C MET A 225 8.87 -1.80 -3.88
N ASN A 226 8.17 -2.57 -3.05
CA ASN A 226 7.09 -3.45 -3.51
C ASN A 226 5.97 -2.71 -4.23
N THR A 227 5.59 -1.51 -3.77
CA THR A 227 4.56 -0.70 -4.40
C THR A 227 4.98 -0.25 -5.81
N ILE A 228 6.20 0.26 -5.97
CA ILE A 228 6.72 0.73 -7.26
C ILE A 228 6.89 -0.46 -8.21
N LEU A 229 7.46 -1.56 -7.74
CA LEU A 229 7.64 -2.77 -8.54
C LEU A 229 6.31 -3.38 -8.95
N GLY A 230 5.31 -3.36 -8.05
CA GLY A 230 3.95 -3.81 -8.35
C GLY A 230 3.27 -2.99 -9.44
N ILE A 231 3.43 -1.66 -9.42
CA ILE A 231 2.91 -0.79 -10.49
C ILE A 231 3.65 -1.04 -11.80
N LEU A 232 4.98 -1.14 -11.77
CA LEU A 232 5.78 -1.42 -12.96
C LEU A 232 5.42 -2.77 -13.60
N ALA A 233 5.11 -3.78 -12.79
CA ALA A 233 4.68 -5.10 -13.28
C ALA A 233 3.35 -5.08 -14.04
N LYS A 234 2.55 -4.01 -13.91
CA LYS A 234 1.30 -3.79 -14.68
C LYS A 234 1.53 -3.16 -16.03
N GLY A 235 2.67 -2.51 -16.24
CA GLY A 235 3.02 -1.88 -17.51
C GLY A 235 3.28 -2.91 -18.59
N ASP A 236 2.77 -2.66 -19.78
CA ASP A 236 2.95 -3.49 -20.99
C ASP A 236 3.73 -2.76 -22.09
N MET A 237 4.05 -1.49 -21.88
CA MET A 237 4.76 -0.63 -22.84
C MET A 237 5.93 0.12 -22.18
N ASN A 238 7.00 0.31 -22.95
CA ASN A 238 8.08 1.20 -22.56
C ASN A 238 7.73 2.66 -22.88
N CYS A 239 7.40 3.45 -21.84
CA CYS A 239 7.05 4.86 -22.00
C CYS A 239 8.25 5.76 -22.35
N ALA A 240 9.48 5.26 -22.29
CA ALA A 240 10.70 6.01 -22.64
C ALA A 240 11.00 6.02 -24.16
N GLY A 241 10.22 5.31 -24.98
CA GLY A 241 10.27 5.36 -26.43
C GLY A 241 11.28 4.44 -27.11
N GLU A 242 12.40 4.10 -26.50
CA GLU A 242 13.37 3.12 -27.03
C GLU A 242 13.23 1.79 -26.27
N GLU A 243 13.28 0.67 -26.99
CA GLU A 243 13.36 -0.64 -26.34
C GLU A 243 14.68 -0.73 -25.57
N ILE A 244 14.58 -0.61 -24.26
CA ILE A 244 15.71 -0.95 -23.40
C ILE A 244 15.80 -2.48 -23.41
N ASN A 245 16.84 -3.02 -24.09
CA ASN A 245 17.10 -4.44 -24.21
C ASN A 245 17.42 -5.14 -22.86
N ASN A 246 16.92 -4.63 -21.76
CA ASN A 246 17.02 -5.19 -20.42
C ASN A 246 15.64 -5.17 -19.79
N ASP A 247 14.83 -6.20 -20.04
CA ASP A 247 13.58 -6.40 -19.31
C ASP A 247 13.86 -6.39 -17.81
N LEU A 248 13.27 -5.44 -17.11
CA LEU A 248 13.36 -5.35 -15.67
C LEU A 248 12.71 -6.59 -15.00
N PHE A 249 11.76 -7.19 -15.68
CA PHE A 249 11.05 -8.40 -15.27
C PHE A 249 11.32 -9.56 -16.23
N ASN A 250 11.76 -10.71 -15.70
CA ASN A 250 11.79 -11.94 -16.47
C ASN A 250 10.35 -12.48 -16.55
N ASN A 251 9.82 -12.63 -17.75
CA ASN A 251 8.65 -13.47 -17.99
C ASN A 251 9.04 -14.94 -17.82
N ALA A 252 9.16 -15.41 -16.58
CA ALA A 252 9.07 -16.84 -16.32
C ALA A 252 7.61 -17.20 -16.58
N GLU A 253 7.37 -17.81 -17.76
CA GLU A 253 6.14 -18.46 -18.20
C GLU A 253 4.86 -17.82 -17.62
N ARG A 254 4.36 -16.77 -18.32
CA ARG A 254 2.93 -16.49 -18.31
C ARG A 254 2.27 -17.75 -18.86
N THR A 255 1.87 -18.67 -17.98
CA THR A 255 0.77 -19.55 -18.31
C THR A 255 -0.39 -18.63 -18.58
N THR A 256 -0.59 -18.36 -19.84
CA THR A 256 -1.69 -17.60 -20.40
C THR A 256 -2.99 -18.32 -20.08
N THR A 257 -3.54 -18.07 -18.92
CA THR A 257 -5.00 -18.03 -18.85
C THR A 257 -5.36 -16.67 -19.43
N THR A 258 -5.41 -16.66 -20.77
CA THR A 258 -5.94 -15.55 -21.55
C THR A 258 -7.39 -15.36 -21.18
N ASP A 259 -7.63 -14.51 -20.21
CA ASP A 259 -8.92 -13.85 -20.08
C ASP A 259 -8.87 -12.57 -20.92
N SER A 260 -8.81 -12.80 -22.25
CA SER A 260 -8.76 -11.76 -23.29
C SER A 260 -10.12 -11.12 -23.56
N SER A 261 -11.07 -11.17 -22.63
CA SER A 261 -12.45 -10.72 -22.87
C SER A 261 -12.76 -9.27 -22.48
N TYR A 262 -11.78 -8.49 -22.01
CA TYR A 262 -12.03 -7.07 -21.68
C TYR A 262 -11.30 -6.05 -22.56
N ARG A 263 -10.85 -6.45 -23.75
CA ARG A 263 -10.53 -5.48 -24.78
C ARG A 263 -11.82 -5.11 -25.51
N ALA A 264 -12.53 -4.11 -24.99
CA ALA A 264 -13.48 -3.38 -25.82
C ALA A 264 -12.72 -2.85 -27.04
N GLN A 265 -13.09 -3.34 -28.22
CA GLN A 265 -12.60 -2.82 -29.50
C GLN A 265 -12.94 -1.33 -29.55
N ARG A 266 -11.97 -0.46 -29.26
CA ARG A 266 -12.09 0.96 -29.57
C ARG A 266 -12.01 1.09 -31.08
N ASN A 267 -13.11 1.50 -31.69
CA ASN A 267 -13.14 1.96 -33.07
C ASN A 267 -12.14 3.11 -33.23
N PRO A 268 -11.25 3.07 -34.23
CA PRO A 268 -10.24 4.12 -34.46
C PRO A 268 -10.80 5.50 -34.84
N ASN A 269 -12.13 5.67 -34.92
CA ASN A 269 -12.81 6.89 -35.34
C ASN A 269 -13.58 7.62 -34.21
N GLU A 270 -13.47 7.20 -32.96
CA GLU A 270 -13.98 8.03 -31.85
C GLU A 270 -12.94 9.06 -31.45
N THR A 271 -13.10 10.26 -32.02
CA THR A 271 -12.47 11.50 -31.54
C THR A 271 -12.74 11.64 -30.04
N ALA A 272 -11.67 11.91 -29.28
CA ALA A 272 -11.71 12.19 -27.86
C ALA A 272 -12.87 13.12 -27.54
N GLY A 273 -13.87 12.62 -26.83
CA GLY A 273 -15.00 13.42 -26.38
C GLY A 273 -14.47 14.52 -25.47
N THR A 274 -14.44 15.73 -25.95
CA THR A 274 -14.28 16.95 -25.19
C THR A 274 -15.35 16.92 -24.11
N GLY A 275 -14.96 16.80 -22.85
CA GLY A 275 -15.87 16.89 -21.72
C GLY A 275 -16.61 18.20 -21.80
N VAL A 276 -17.87 18.15 -22.18
CA VAL A 276 -18.76 19.31 -22.22
C VAL A 276 -18.88 19.79 -20.76
N VAL A 277 -18.34 20.97 -20.52
CA VAL A 277 -18.56 21.70 -19.26
C VAL A 277 -20.06 22.00 -19.22
N PRO A 278 -20.81 21.57 -18.19
CA PRO A 278 -22.24 21.82 -18.12
C PRO A 278 -22.51 23.33 -18.15
N THR A 279 -23.38 23.74 -19.06
CA THR A 279 -23.79 25.14 -19.17
C THR A 279 -24.57 25.57 -17.91
N PRO A 280 -24.70 26.90 -17.67
CA PRO A 280 -25.53 27.41 -16.59
C PRO A 280 -26.98 26.93 -16.63
N GLU A 281 -27.50 26.61 -17.83
CA GLU A 281 -28.84 26.07 -18.05
C GLU A 281 -28.96 24.61 -17.61
N ASP A 282 -27.94 23.78 -17.83
CA ASP A 282 -27.91 22.38 -17.36
C ASP A 282 -27.88 22.29 -15.82
N LYS A 283 -27.27 23.28 -15.16
CA LYS A 283 -27.29 23.37 -13.71
C LYS A 283 -28.68 23.74 -13.17
N LYS A 284 -29.41 24.62 -13.83
CA LYS A 284 -30.77 25.00 -13.41
C LYS A 284 -31.76 23.86 -13.56
N LEU A 285 -31.71 23.12 -14.69
CA LEU A 285 -32.56 21.94 -14.88
C LEU A 285 -32.35 20.88 -13.79
N ARG A 286 -31.10 20.66 -13.39
CA ARG A 286 -30.75 19.69 -12.36
C ARG A 286 -31.20 20.13 -10.95
N GLU A 287 -31.22 21.43 -10.67
CA GLU A 287 -31.75 21.96 -9.40
C GLU A 287 -33.27 21.92 -9.33
N GLU A 288 -33.99 22.04 -10.47
CA GLU A 288 -35.44 21.88 -10.53
C GLU A 288 -35.88 20.42 -10.39
N GLU A 289 -35.12 19.47 -10.92
CA GLU A 289 -35.38 18.04 -10.74
C GLU A 289 -35.14 17.56 -9.31
N LEU A 290 -34.22 18.17 -8.57
CA LEU A 290 -33.94 17.86 -7.16
C LEU A 290 -34.96 18.49 -6.17
N ARG A 291 -35.86 19.39 -6.66
CA ARG A 291 -36.91 20.01 -5.85
C ARG A 291 -38.30 19.39 -6.04
N LYS A 292 -38.43 18.41 -6.92
CA LYS A 292 -39.62 17.54 -7.09
C LYS A 292 -39.41 16.20 -6.39
#